data_ab01a5d1fe31ff7b500b58a59853c58f
#
_entry.id   ab01a5d1fe31ff7b500b58a59853c58f
#
_cell.length_a   1.000
_cell.length_b   1.000
_cell.length_c   1.000
_cell.angle_alpha   90.00
_cell.angle_beta   90.00
_cell.angle_gamma   90.00
#
_symmetry.space_group_name_H-M   'P 1'
#
loop_
_entity.id
_entity.type
_entity.pdbx_description
1 polymer ?
#
loop_
_entity_poly.entity_id
_entity_poly.type
_entity_poly.pdbx_seq_one_letter_code
_entity_poly.pdbx_strand_id
1 'polypeptide(L)'
;MSDIDVGVIEAKVIEIVSEQMGVDKSEITRETSFINDLNADSLDTVELVMEFEDEFELSIPDEEAEKIQTVGQAIDYIKEHQNK
;
A
#
# COMPACT_ATOMS: atom_id res chain seq x y z
N MET A 1 16.18 9.94 14.92
CA MET A 1 15.85 9.54 14.43
C MET A 1 14.66 9.36 14.31
N SER A 2 14.05 9.62 14.00
CA SER A 2 12.71 9.50 13.91
C SER A 2 12.25 9.15 12.57
N ASP A 3 13.12 8.74 11.77
CA ASP A 3 12.75 8.34 10.45
C ASP A 3 11.91 7.11 10.47
N ILE A 4 10.93 7.06 9.62
CA ILE A 4 10.13 5.87 9.49
C ILE A 4 10.94 4.84 8.74
N ASP A 5 11.16 3.74 9.42
CA ASP A 5 11.89 2.63 8.84
C ASP A 5 11.09 2.02 7.71
N VAL A 6 11.78 1.60 6.65
CA VAL A 6 11.13 0.91 5.54
C VAL A 6 10.39 -0.31 6.04
N GLY A 7 10.96 -1.00 7.02
CA GLY A 7 10.31 -2.16 7.60
C GLY A 7 8.98 -1.83 8.26
N VAL A 8 8.90 -0.66 8.89
CA VAL A 8 7.63 -0.23 9.49
C VAL A 8 6.61 0.08 8.42
N ILE A 9 7.03 0.78 7.37
CA ILE A 9 6.12 1.08 6.27
C ILE A 9 5.63 -0.21 5.63
N GLU A 10 6.54 -1.12 5.39
CA GLU A 10 6.18 -2.40 4.77
C GLU A 10 5.18 -3.16 5.62
N ALA A 11 5.41 -3.22 6.91
CA ALA A 11 4.51 -3.94 7.81
C ALA A 11 3.13 -3.31 7.82
N LYS A 12 3.07 -1.98 7.83
CA LYS A 12 1.78 -1.31 7.85
C LYS A 12 1.03 -1.48 6.53
N VAL A 13 1.73 -1.42 5.41
CA VAL A 13 1.10 -1.63 4.12
C VAL A 13 0.52 -3.04 4.05
N ILE A 14 1.31 -4.03 4.47
CA ILE A 14 0.85 -5.40 4.45
C ILE A 14 -0.36 -5.58 5.36
N GLU A 15 -0.32 -4.96 6.53
CA GLU A 15 -1.44 -5.05 7.46
C GLU A 15 -2.71 -4.47 6.86
N ILE A 16 -2.60 -3.31 6.24
CA ILE A 16 -3.76 -2.67 5.62
C ILE A 16 -4.31 -3.54 4.50
N VAL A 17 -3.43 -4.05 3.64
CA VAL A 17 -3.86 -4.88 2.54
C VAL A 17 -4.51 -6.15 3.05
N SER A 18 -3.92 -6.76 4.07
CA SER A 18 -4.47 -7.97 4.65
C SER A 18 -5.90 -7.76 5.16
N GLU A 19 -6.10 -6.67 5.87
CA GLU A 19 -7.42 -6.38 6.44
C GLU A 19 -8.43 -6.01 5.36
N GLN A 20 -7.99 -5.22 4.41
CA GLN A 20 -8.90 -4.72 3.39
C GLN A 20 -9.32 -5.82 2.42
N MET A 21 -8.39 -6.69 2.07
CA MET A 21 -8.65 -7.73 1.09
C MET A 21 -9.03 -9.07 1.71
N GLY A 22 -8.89 -9.19 3.02
CA GLY A 22 -9.25 -10.42 3.71
C GLY A 22 -8.32 -11.59 3.41
N VAL A 23 -7.02 -11.30 3.27
CA VAL A 23 -6.03 -12.35 3.01
C VAL A 23 -5.01 -12.35 4.13
N ASP A 24 -4.33 -13.48 4.29
CA ASP A 24 -3.30 -13.61 5.31
C ASP A 24 -2.07 -12.78 4.96
N LYS A 25 -1.47 -12.21 5.99
CA LYS A 25 -0.25 -11.44 5.78
C LYS A 25 0.86 -12.28 5.16
N SER A 26 0.88 -13.57 5.47
CA SER A 26 1.91 -14.45 4.94
C SER A 26 1.79 -14.65 3.44
N GLU A 27 0.64 -14.32 2.86
CA GLU A 27 0.45 -14.44 1.43
C GLU A 27 0.77 -13.17 0.68
N ILE A 28 1.13 -12.12 1.40
CA ILE A 28 1.37 -10.81 0.80
C ILE A 28 2.86 -10.56 0.75
N THR A 29 3.37 -10.29 -0.45
CA THR A 29 4.77 -9.96 -0.66
C THR A 29 4.85 -8.67 -1.46
N ARG A 30 6.07 -8.17 -1.63
CA ARG A 30 6.24 -6.96 -2.43
C ARG A 30 5.79 -7.15 -3.86
N GLU A 31 5.83 -8.38 -4.34
CA GLU A 31 5.46 -8.66 -5.72
C GLU A 31 3.98 -8.95 -5.89
N THR A 32 3.24 -9.01 -4.81
CA THR A 32 1.81 -9.28 -4.88
C THR A 32 1.10 -8.18 -5.64
N SER A 33 0.36 -8.57 -6.67
CA SER A 33 -0.42 -7.62 -7.46
C SER A 33 -1.82 -7.51 -6.87
N PHE A 34 -2.28 -6.28 -6.67
CA PHE A 34 -3.61 -6.10 -6.10
C PHE A 34 -4.69 -6.69 -6.99
N ILE A 35 -4.55 -6.52 -8.29
CA ILE A 35 -5.58 -6.98 -9.22
C ILE A 35 -5.39 -8.44 -9.58
N ASN A 36 -4.18 -8.84 -9.93
CA ASN A 36 -3.95 -10.19 -10.43
C ASN A 36 -3.91 -11.23 -9.32
N ASP A 37 -3.33 -10.88 -8.19
CA ASP A 37 -3.15 -11.85 -7.11
C ASP A 37 -4.26 -11.78 -6.08
N LEU A 38 -4.78 -10.59 -5.83
CA LEU A 38 -5.78 -10.40 -4.79
C LEU A 38 -7.17 -10.12 -5.36
N ASN A 39 -7.28 -10.06 -6.68
CA ASN A 39 -8.57 -9.84 -7.35
C ASN A 39 -9.25 -8.54 -6.93
N ALA A 40 -8.46 -7.53 -6.64
CA ALA A 40 -9.02 -6.23 -6.29
C ALA A 40 -9.61 -5.59 -7.53
N ASP A 41 -10.81 -5.04 -7.40
CA ASP A 41 -11.35 -4.25 -8.50
C ASP A 41 -11.02 -2.78 -8.25
N SER A 42 -11.52 -1.91 -9.11
CA SER A 42 -11.16 -0.50 -9.01
C SER A 42 -11.63 0.12 -7.71
N LEU A 43 -12.75 -0.36 -7.18
CA LEU A 43 -13.24 0.15 -5.91
C LEU A 43 -12.33 -0.26 -4.76
N ASP A 44 -11.87 -1.51 -4.81
CA ASP A 44 -10.96 -1.99 -3.78
C ASP A 44 -9.65 -1.22 -3.78
N THR A 45 -9.11 -0.94 -4.97
CA THR A 45 -7.85 -0.20 -5.05
C THR A 45 -8.02 1.23 -4.56
N VAL A 46 -9.15 1.85 -4.85
CA VAL A 46 -9.41 3.20 -4.35
C VAL A 46 -9.46 3.20 -2.82
N GLU A 47 -10.11 2.21 -2.25
CA GLU A 47 -10.21 2.12 -0.80
C GLU A 47 -8.84 1.87 -0.18
N LEU A 48 -8.02 1.05 -0.82
CA LEU A 48 -6.67 0.82 -0.33
C LEU A 48 -5.86 2.11 -0.32
N VAL A 49 -5.96 2.87 -1.40
CA VAL A 49 -5.23 4.13 -1.50
C VAL A 49 -5.69 5.08 -0.40
N MET A 50 -6.99 5.15 -0.15
CA MET A 50 -7.51 6.02 0.89
C MET A 50 -7.01 5.60 2.27
N GLU A 51 -6.92 4.30 2.51
CA GLU A 51 -6.39 3.81 3.78
C GLU A 51 -4.91 4.18 3.94
N PHE A 52 -4.15 4.09 2.85
CA PHE A 52 -2.75 4.48 2.92
C PHE A 52 -2.62 5.97 3.21
N GLU A 53 -3.45 6.79 2.57
CA GLU A 53 -3.41 8.22 2.81
C GLU A 53 -3.70 8.54 4.27
N ASP A 54 -4.67 7.85 4.82
CA ASP A 54 -5.08 8.09 6.19
C ASP A 54 -4.01 7.61 7.18
N GLU A 55 -3.50 6.43 6.94
CA GLU A 55 -2.54 5.83 7.85
C GLU A 55 -1.21 6.59 7.85
N PHE A 56 -0.76 7.03 6.69
CA PHE A 56 0.54 7.65 6.56
C PHE A 56 0.45 9.18 6.44
N GLU A 57 -0.74 9.72 6.50
CA GLU A 57 -0.97 11.16 6.48
C GLU A 57 -0.34 11.82 5.25
N LEU A 58 -0.60 11.26 4.09
CA LEU A 58 -0.11 11.84 2.86
C LEU A 58 -1.21 11.80 1.81
N SER A 59 -0.97 12.50 0.71
CA SER A 59 -1.93 12.55 -0.39
C SER A 59 -1.39 11.78 -1.57
N ILE A 60 -2.23 10.93 -2.15
CA ILE A 60 -1.85 10.16 -3.33
C ILE A 60 -2.80 10.59 -4.45
N PRO A 61 -2.33 11.39 -5.41
CA PRO A 61 -3.18 11.79 -6.52
C PRO A 61 -3.62 10.59 -7.35
N ASP A 62 -4.73 10.73 -8.04
CA ASP A 62 -5.26 9.63 -8.85
C ASP A 62 -4.23 9.13 -9.84
N GLU A 63 -3.45 10.02 -10.43
CA GLU A 63 -2.44 9.63 -11.40
C GLU A 63 -1.41 8.70 -10.79
N GLU A 64 -1.01 9.00 -9.55
CA GLU A 64 -0.02 8.18 -8.88
C GLU A 64 -0.65 6.88 -8.40
N ALA A 65 -1.90 6.95 -7.97
CA ALA A 65 -2.59 5.77 -7.50
C ALA A 65 -2.70 4.73 -8.61
N GLU A 66 -2.88 5.17 -9.83
CA GLU A 66 -2.98 4.24 -10.97
C GLU A 66 -1.69 3.49 -11.21
N LYS A 67 -0.57 4.06 -10.80
CA LYS A 67 0.72 3.42 -10.97
C LYS A 67 1.03 2.41 -9.88
N ILE A 68 0.27 2.45 -8.80
CA ILE A 68 0.49 1.55 -7.68
C ILE A 68 -0.30 0.29 -7.96
N GLN A 69 0.37 -0.71 -8.50
CA GLN A 69 -0.26 -1.97 -8.87
C GLN A 69 0.16 -3.14 -8.02
N THR A 70 1.28 -3.01 -7.32
CA THR A 70 1.77 -4.06 -6.45
C THR A 70 2.03 -3.50 -5.06
N VAL A 71 2.14 -4.41 -4.10
CA VAL A 71 2.42 -4.02 -2.72
C VAL A 71 3.75 -3.27 -2.65
N GLY A 72 4.76 -3.76 -3.38
CA GLY A 72 6.05 -3.10 -3.37
C GLY A 72 6.00 -1.69 -3.90
N GLN A 73 5.22 -1.47 -4.94
CA GLN A 73 5.08 -0.12 -5.50
C GLN A 73 4.42 0.82 -4.49
N ALA A 74 3.45 0.32 -3.74
CA ALA A 74 2.83 1.12 -2.70
C ALA A 74 3.83 1.48 -1.62
N ILE A 75 4.63 0.50 -1.21
CA ILE A 75 5.64 0.73 -0.18
C ILE A 75 6.65 1.78 -0.66
N ASP A 76 7.12 1.64 -1.89
CA ASP A 76 8.10 2.56 -2.43
C ASP A 76 7.54 3.98 -2.53
N TYR A 77 6.30 4.11 -2.95
CA TYR A 77 5.68 5.42 -3.05
C TYR A 77 5.59 6.08 -1.69
N ILE A 78 5.11 5.34 -0.71
CA ILE A 78 4.94 5.87 0.64
C ILE A 78 6.30 6.25 1.23
N LYS A 79 7.27 5.37 1.07
CA LYS A 79 8.60 5.61 1.59
C LYS A 79 9.17 6.91 1.01
N GLU A 80 9.00 7.09 -0.28
CA GLU A 80 9.55 8.26 -0.95
C GLU A 80 8.90 9.54 -0.45
N HIS A 81 7.61 9.51 -0.21
CA HIS A 81 6.87 10.70 0.18
C HIS A 81 6.93 10.96 1.68
N GLN A 82 7.15 9.93 2.46
CA GLN A 82 7.27 10.10 3.91
C GLN A 82 8.60 10.71 4.29
N ASN A 83 9.60 10.51 3.49
CA ASN A 83 10.95 10.99 3.80
C ASN A 83 11.19 12.43 3.40
N LYS A 84 10.16 13.17 3.13
CA LYS A 84 10.33 14.57 2.75
C LYS A 84 10.26 15.57 3.90
#